data_9ea04cb8c796992f1a51fc94536b40b3
#
_entry.id   9ea04cb8c796992f1a51fc94536b40b3
#
_cell.length_a   1.000
_cell.length_b   1.000
_cell.length_c   1.000
_cell.angle_alpha   90.00
_cell.angle_beta   90.00
_cell.angle_gamma   90.00
#
_symmetry.space_group_name_H-M   'P 1'
#
loop_
_entity.id
_entity.type
_entity.pdbx_description
1 polymer ?
#
loop_
_entity_poly.entity_id
_entity_poly.type
_entity_poly.pdbx_seq_one_letter_code
_entity_poly.pdbx_strand_id
1 'polypeptide(L)'
;SALIATLLGTLGAIGAFYSKKLASGIVSAMNQVPVVNADVVTGFSICILLIVVFGVSKESYVPLVVGHVVLSAPFVYLSVVPKLKQMDGSLYEAAMDLGASPFTALIKVVLPQILPGVISGFALAITLSLDDYFIASYTKPATFDTISTYVVNATKGSQTEIKTALWALSTVIFVIVILIVVGMNMTSKAKARAGKAGGRYE
;
A
#
# COMPACT_ATOMS: atom_id res chain seq x y z
N SER A 1 -7.54 -5.48 2.92
CA SER A 1 -6.09 -5.29 3.19
C SER A 1 -5.58 -3.95 2.67
N ALA A 2 -5.77 -3.59 1.39
CA ALA A 2 -5.20 -2.36 0.78
C ALA A 2 -5.61 -1.06 1.49
N LEU A 3 -6.87 -0.89 1.90
CA LEU A 3 -7.31 0.29 2.66
C LEU A 3 -6.59 0.40 4.01
N ILE A 4 -6.49 -0.71 4.75
CA ILE A 4 -5.81 -0.74 6.05
C ILE A 4 -4.31 -0.43 5.86
N ALA A 5 -3.67 -1.03 4.86
CA ALA A 5 -2.28 -0.76 4.51
C ALA A 5 -2.05 0.72 4.16
N THR A 6 -2.99 1.33 3.43
CA THR A 6 -2.91 2.75 3.04
C THR A 6 -3.03 3.66 4.26
N LEU A 7 -3.96 3.37 5.16
CA LEU A 7 -4.09 4.13 6.41
C LEU A 7 -2.84 4.01 7.27
N LEU A 8 -2.35 2.79 7.53
CA LEU A 8 -1.18 2.56 8.36
C LEU A 8 0.10 3.13 7.74
N GLY A 9 0.31 2.93 6.43
CA GLY A 9 1.48 3.46 5.71
C GLY A 9 1.48 4.99 5.68
N THR A 10 0.33 5.61 5.48
CA THR A 10 0.19 7.08 5.49
C THR A 10 0.41 7.65 6.89
N LEU A 11 -0.21 7.06 7.92
CA LEU A 11 -0.01 7.49 9.31
C LEU A 11 1.43 7.30 9.75
N GLY A 12 2.05 6.17 9.36
CA GLY A 12 3.47 5.90 9.60
C GLY A 12 4.39 6.93 8.94
N ALA A 13 4.09 7.32 7.69
CA ALA A 13 4.86 8.32 6.95
C ALA A 13 4.74 9.71 7.60
N ILE A 14 3.53 10.14 7.96
CA ILE A 14 3.28 11.42 8.65
C ILE A 14 3.96 11.40 10.03
N GLY A 15 3.76 10.33 10.80
CA GLY A 15 4.37 10.18 12.11
C GLY A 15 5.91 10.23 12.06
N ALA A 16 6.53 9.54 11.10
CA ALA A 16 7.96 9.58 10.90
C ALA A 16 8.46 10.97 10.48
N PHE A 17 7.71 11.69 9.65
CA PHE A 17 8.08 13.02 9.15
C PHE A 17 8.13 14.07 10.26
N TYR A 18 7.14 14.06 11.16
CA TYR A 18 7.07 15.02 12.29
C TYR A 18 7.79 14.54 13.55
N SER A 19 8.35 13.34 13.56
CA SER A 19 9.07 12.79 14.70
C SER A 19 10.54 13.23 14.74
N LYS A 20 11.16 13.10 15.94
CA LYS A 20 12.60 13.32 16.10
C LYS A 20 13.39 12.37 15.21
N LYS A 21 14.59 12.80 14.76
CA LYS A 21 15.46 12.04 13.83
C LYS A 21 15.64 10.56 14.22
N LEU A 22 15.80 10.27 15.51
CA LEU A 22 15.97 8.90 15.98
C LEU A 22 14.70 8.04 15.75
N ALA A 23 13.53 8.55 16.13
CA ALA A 23 12.25 7.85 15.94
C ALA A 23 11.93 7.69 14.45
N SER A 24 12.14 8.74 13.65
CA SER A 24 12.01 8.68 12.19
C SER A 24 12.92 7.63 11.56
N GLY A 25 14.17 7.54 12.02
CA GLY A 25 15.13 6.50 11.58
C GLY A 25 14.66 5.09 11.91
N ILE A 26 14.16 4.87 13.12
CA ILE A 26 13.63 3.56 13.55
C ILE A 26 12.42 3.16 12.70
N VAL A 27 11.45 4.06 12.53
CA VAL A 27 10.25 3.78 11.71
C VAL A 27 10.65 3.47 10.27
N SER A 28 11.56 4.24 9.69
CA SER A 28 12.06 4.00 8.32
C SER A 28 12.78 2.65 8.20
N ALA A 29 13.62 2.29 9.18
CA ALA A 29 14.31 1.00 9.20
C ALA A 29 13.31 -0.17 9.33
N MET A 30 12.38 -0.09 10.28
CA MET A 30 11.34 -1.11 10.45
C MET A 30 10.47 -1.28 9.20
N ASN A 31 10.17 -0.19 8.52
CA ASN A 31 9.40 -0.22 7.28
C ASN A 31 10.15 -0.88 6.11
N GLN A 32 11.49 -0.89 6.14
CA GLN A 32 12.29 -1.53 5.10
C GLN A 32 12.43 -3.04 5.31
N VAL A 33 12.25 -3.56 6.53
CA VAL A 33 12.40 -5.00 6.84
C VAL A 33 11.52 -5.86 5.94
N PRO A 34 10.19 -5.63 5.80
CA PRO A 34 9.37 -6.45 4.91
C PRO A 34 9.73 -6.30 3.43
N VAL A 35 10.25 -5.15 3.01
CA VAL A 35 10.62 -4.88 1.60
C VAL A 35 11.86 -5.68 1.17
N VAL A 36 12.78 -5.92 2.11
CA VAL A 36 14.03 -6.65 1.82
C VAL A 36 13.87 -8.15 2.07
N ASN A 37 12.92 -8.54 2.91
CA ASN A 37 12.71 -9.93 3.27
C ASN A 37 11.97 -10.69 2.17
N ALA A 38 12.27 -11.98 2.00
CA ALA A 38 11.55 -12.81 1.03
C ALA A 38 10.08 -13.02 1.46
N ASP A 39 9.15 -12.89 0.51
CA ASP A 39 7.70 -13.00 0.76
C ASP A 39 7.31 -14.33 1.42
N VAL A 40 7.98 -15.43 1.04
CA VAL A 40 7.79 -16.75 1.65
C VAL A 40 8.10 -16.72 3.15
N VAL A 41 9.23 -16.11 3.53
CA VAL A 41 9.67 -16.00 4.93
C VAL A 41 8.71 -15.11 5.71
N THR A 42 8.32 -13.99 5.12
CA THR A 42 7.37 -13.04 5.73
C THR A 42 6.01 -13.70 5.94
N GLY A 43 5.45 -14.37 4.92
CA GLY A 43 4.16 -15.04 5.01
C GLY A 43 4.15 -16.18 6.04
N PHE A 44 5.19 -16.99 6.05
CA PHE A 44 5.33 -18.09 7.01
C PHE A 44 5.50 -17.58 8.45
N SER A 45 6.31 -16.53 8.65
CA SER A 45 6.52 -15.93 9.97
C SER A 45 5.23 -15.31 10.53
N ILE A 46 4.45 -14.61 9.70
CA ILE A 46 3.15 -14.05 10.10
C ILE A 46 2.17 -15.18 10.45
N CYS A 47 2.14 -16.25 9.66
CA CYS A 47 1.29 -17.39 9.90
C CYS A 47 1.60 -18.03 11.27
N ILE A 48 2.88 -18.31 11.56
CA ILE A 48 3.30 -18.86 12.86
C ILE A 48 2.96 -17.89 13.99
N LEU A 49 3.33 -16.63 13.86
CA LEU A 49 3.10 -15.62 14.89
C LEU A 49 1.62 -15.54 15.27
N LEU A 50 0.73 -15.43 14.28
CA LEU A 50 -0.69 -15.26 14.55
C LEU A 50 -1.36 -16.54 15.04
N ILE A 51 -1.02 -17.70 14.49
CA ILE A 51 -1.67 -18.96 14.84
C ILE A 51 -1.08 -19.53 16.13
N VAL A 52 0.25 -19.58 16.25
CA VAL A 52 0.91 -20.26 17.38
C VAL A 52 1.01 -19.35 18.60
N VAL A 53 1.39 -18.07 18.41
CA VAL A 53 1.61 -17.15 19.53
C VAL A 53 0.30 -16.48 19.96
N PHE A 54 -0.51 -16.01 19.00
CA PHE A 54 -1.76 -15.31 19.32
C PHE A 54 -3.00 -16.22 19.31
N GLY A 55 -2.87 -17.50 18.96
CA GLY A 55 -3.99 -18.45 18.97
C GLY A 55 -5.09 -18.14 17.95
N VAL A 56 -4.79 -17.38 16.91
CA VAL A 56 -5.77 -17.04 15.85
C VAL A 56 -6.06 -18.29 15.03
N SER A 57 -7.33 -18.61 14.82
CA SER A 57 -7.71 -19.76 14.00
C SER A 57 -7.20 -19.62 12.57
N LYS A 58 -6.62 -20.68 12.02
CA LYS A 58 -6.18 -20.74 10.62
C LYS A 58 -7.32 -20.56 9.62
N GLU A 59 -8.55 -20.87 10.00
CA GLU A 59 -9.75 -20.66 9.18
C GLU A 59 -10.24 -19.21 9.18
N SER A 60 -9.61 -18.34 9.97
CA SER A 60 -9.88 -16.91 9.98
C SER A 60 -9.21 -16.20 8.81
N TYR A 61 -9.85 -15.14 8.30
CA TYR A 61 -9.25 -14.23 7.32
C TYR A 61 -8.21 -13.27 7.91
N VAL A 62 -8.05 -13.25 9.24
CA VAL A 62 -7.11 -12.33 9.92
C VAL A 62 -5.67 -12.52 9.48
N PRO A 63 -5.10 -13.75 9.42
CA PRO A 63 -3.74 -13.94 8.92
C PRO A 63 -3.55 -13.45 7.49
N LEU A 64 -4.53 -13.67 6.61
CA LEU A 64 -4.50 -13.21 5.23
C LEU A 64 -4.50 -11.68 5.14
N VAL A 65 -5.38 -11.02 5.88
CA VAL A 65 -5.46 -9.56 5.88
C VAL A 65 -4.18 -8.94 6.46
N VAL A 66 -3.68 -9.46 7.58
CA VAL A 66 -2.45 -8.98 8.23
C VAL A 66 -1.24 -9.20 7.31
N GLY A 67 -1.14 -10.36 6.66
CA GLY A 67 -0.07 -10.66 5.70
C GLY A 67 0.00 -9.64 4.58
N HIS A 68 -1.14 -9.36 3.93
CA HIS A 68 -1.20 -8.36 2.87
C HIS A 68 -0.98 -6.92 3.37
N VAL A 69 -1.37 -6.60 4.59
CA VAL A 69 -1.11 -5.29 5.19
C VAL A 69 0.39 -5.11 5.44
N VAL A 70 1.06 -6.12 5.99
CA VAL A 70 2.51 -6.08 6.25
C VAL A 70 3.30 -5.96 4.94
N LEU A 71 2.87 -6.66 3.88
CA LEU A 71 3.47 -6.53 2.55
C LEU A 71 3.28 -5.13 1.97
N SER A 72 2.07 -4.58 2.01
CA SER A 72 1.68 -3.41 1.23
C SER A 72 1.96 -2.08 1.95
N ALA A 73 1.89 -2.02 3.28
CA ALA A 73 2.08 -0.79 4.05
C ALA A 73 3.44 -0.10 3.81
N PRO A 74 4.57 -0.82 3.68
CA PRO A 74 5.85 -0.22 3.34
C PRO A 74 5.85 0.53 2.01
N PHE A 75 5.18 0.02 1.00
CA PHE A 75 5.12 0.65 -0.33
C PHE A 75 4.25 1.91 -0.31
N VAL A 76 3.17 1.90 0.48
CA VAL A 76 2.39 3.13 0.74
C VAL A 76 3.25 4.18 1.43
N TYR A 77 3.96 3.79 2.48
CA TYR A 77 4.90 4.68 3.19
C TYR A 77 5.91 5.31 2.23
N LEU A 78 6.57 4.49 1.39
CA LEU A 78 7.55 4.96 0.40
C LEU A 78 6.93 5.86 -0.68
N SER A 79 5.64 5.73 -0.96
CA SER A 79 4.92 6.60 -1.90
C SER A 79 4.54 7.95 -1.29
N VAL A 80 4.28 7.99 0.02
CA VAL A 80 3.86 9.20 0.73
C VAL A 80 5.04 10.06 1.18
N VAL A 81 6.14 9.46 1.66
CA VAL A 81 7.32 10.19 2.18
C VAL A 81 7.88 11.22 1.19
N PRO A 82 8.06 10.95 -0.12
CA PRO A 82 8.52 11.95 -1.06
C PRO A 82 7.57 13.15 -1.18
N LYS A 83 6.27 12.96 -1.01
CA LYS A 83 5.28 14.05 -1.05
C LYS A 83 5.37 14.92 0.18
N LEU A 84 5.55 14.33 1.37
CA LEU A 84 5.80 15.07 2.59
C LEU A 84 7.09 15.91 2.50
N LYS A 85 8.16 15.36 1.91
CA LYS A 85 9.43 16.08 1.72
C LYS A 85 9.36 17.19 0.66
N GLN A 86 8.42 17.12 -0.29
CA GLN A 86 8.20 18.13 -1.32
C GLN A 86 7.26 19.25 -0.86
N MET A 87 6.54 19.02 0.25
CA MET A 87 5.62 19.99 0.84
C MET A 87 6.41 21.13 1.51
N ASP A 88 5.91 22.34 1.39
CA ASP A 88 6.44 23.46 2.18
C ASP A 88 6.00 23.32 3.65
N GLY A 89 6.97 23.10 4.53
CA GLY A 89 6.74 22.92 5.96
C GLY A 89 6.14 24.16 6.64
N SER A 90 6.37 25.36 6.10
CA SER A 90 5.84 26.61 6.64
C SER A 90 4.31 26.68 6.61
N LEU A 91 3.65 25.96 5.70
CA LEU A 91 2.19 25.94 5.60
C LEU A 91 1.52 25.29 6.81
N TYR A 92 2.14 24.27 7.38
CA TYR A 92 1.65 23.65 8.61
C TYR A 92 1.78 24.60 9.80
N GLU A 93 2.94 25.25 9.93
CA GLU A 93 3.20 26.22 11.00
C GLU A 93 2.27 27.44 10.87
N ALA A 94 2.13 28.01 9.68
CA ALA A 94 1.22 29.11 9.41
C ALA A 94 -0.25 28.78 9.75
N ALA A 95 -0.70 27.58 9.48
CA ALA A 95 -2.05 27.14 9.86
C ALA A 95 -2.22 27.10 11.39
N MET A 96 -1.20 26.70 12.13
CA MET A 96 -1.23 26.70 13.60
C MET A 96 -1.18 28.11 14.16
N ASP A 97 -0.40 29.02 13.58
CA ASP A 97 -0.33 30.44 13.96
C ASP A 97 -1.68 31.14 13.75
N LEU A 98 -2.44 30.71 12.74
CA LEU A 98 -3.83 31.15 12.49
C LEU A 98 -4.87 30.52 13.45
N GLY A 99 -4.42 29.74 14.46
CA GLY A 99 -5.29 29.17 15.48
C GLY A 99 -5.86 27.79 15.12
N ALA A 100 -5.39 27.14 14.05
CA ALA A 100 -5.80 25.79 13.78
C ALA A 100 -5.20 24.80 14.80
N SER A 101 -5.98 23.81 15.25
CA SER A 101 -5.43 22.71 16.04
C SER A 101 -4.49 21.85 15.18
N PRO A 102 -3.49 21.15 15.78
CA PRO A 102 -2.58 20.26 15.04
C PRO A 102 -3.31 19.26 14.13
N PHE A 103 -4.41 18.70 14.60
CA PHE A 103 -5.23 17.77 13.83
C PHE A 103 -5.93 18.45 12.65
N THR A 104 -6.42 19.67 12.84
CA THR A 104 -7.07 20.45 11.79
C THR A 104 -6.06 20.86 10.72
N ALA A 105 -4.86 21.30 11.10
CA ALA A 105 -3.77 21.62 10.18
C ALA A 105 -3.34 20.38 9.37
N LEU A 106 -3.25 19.22 10.02
CA LEU A 106 -2.91 17.96 9.36
C LEU A 106 -3.95 17.56 8.32
N ILE A 107 -5.25 17.63 8.63
CA ILE A 107 -6.30 17.21 7.71
C ILE A 107 -6.53 18.23 6.60
N LYS A 108 -6.53 19.53 6.92
CA LYS A 108 -6.91 20.58 5.97
C LYS A 108 -5.73 21.09 5.12
N VAL A 109 -4.50 20.97 5.62
CA VAL A 109 -3.31 21.49 4.93
C VAL A 109 -2.40 20.38 4.44
N VAL A 110 -1.98 19.46 5.31
CA VAL A 110 -1.01 18.41 4.97
C VAL A 110 -1.65 17.34 4.09
N LEU A 111 -2.77 16.77 4.50
CA LEU A 111 -3.41 15.64 3.80
C LEU A 111 -3.75 15.94 2.33
N PRO A 112 -4.32 17.10 1.95
CA PRO A 112 -4.56 17.40 0.54
C PRO A 112 -3.29 17.48 -0.30
N GLN A 113 -2.18 17.95 0.26
CA GLN A 113 -0.91 18.07 -0.46
C GLN A 113 -0.25 16.71 -0.71
N ILE A 114 -0.35 15.78 0.23
CA ILE A 114 0.19 14.42 0.10
C ILE A 114 -0.77 13.46 -0.60
N LEU A 115 -2.02 13.86 -0.84
CA LEU A 115 -3.07 13.01 -1.43
C LEU A 115 -2.62 12.29 -2.73
N PRO A 116 -1.88 12.92 -3.66
CA PRO A 116 -1.37 12.19 -4.84
C PRO A 116 -0.44 11.02 -4.48
N GLY A 117 0.34 11.15 -3.39
CA GLY A 117 1.17 10.07 -2.87
C GLY A 117 0.34 8.96 -2.22
N VAL A 118 -0.69 9.31 -1.46
CA VAL A 118 -1.61 8.36 -0.84
C VAL A 118 -2.37 7.56 -1.89
N ILE A 119 -2.88 8.22 -2.94
CA ILE A 119 -3.57 7.56 -4.06
C ILE A 119 -2.63 6.60 -4.80
N SER A 120 -1.39 7.03 -5.09
CA SER A 120 -0.39 6.17 -5.73
C SER A 120 -0.03 4.96 -4.86
N GLY A 121 0.13 5.18 -3.55
CA GLY A 121 0.38 4.11 -2.57
C GLY A 121 -0.78 3.14 -2.47
N PHE A 122 -2.02 3.62 -2.48
CA PHE A 122 -3.21 2.78 -2.49
C PHE A 122 -3.30 1.91 -3.75
N ALA A 123 -3.02 2.48 -4.93
CA ALA A 123 -2.98 1.72 -6.17
C ALA A 123 -1.92 0.61 -6.14
N LEU A 124 -0.72 0.91 -5.61
CA LEU A 124 0.32 -0.09 -5.41
C LEU A 124 -0.12 -1.19 -4.43
N ALA A 125 -0.76 -0.81 -3.32
CA ALA A 125 -1.27 -1.77 -2.33
C ALA A 125 -2.32 -2.72 -2.92
N ILE A 126 -3.21 -2.23 -3.78
CA ILE A 126 -4.17 -3.07 -4.51
C ILE A 126 -3.42 -4.04 -5.44
N THR A 127 -2.48 -3.53 -6.24
CA THR A 127 -1.72 -4.35 -7.19
C THR A 127 -0.96 -5.46 -6.47
N LEU A 128 -0.21 -5.13 -5.42
CA LEU A 128 0.53 -6.10 -4.61
C LEU A 128 -0.39 -7.14 -3.97
N SER A 129 -1.56 -6.72 -3.46
CA SER A 129 -2.52 -7.63 -2.84
C SER A 129 -3.20 -8.58 -3.86
N LEU A 130 -3.32 -8.19 -5.13
CA LEU A 130 -3.89 -9.03 -6.17
C LEU A 130 -2.88 -10.01 -6.76
N ASP A 131 -1.61 -9.61 -6.86
CA ASP A 131 -0.54 -10.41 -7.46
C ASP A 131 0.10 -11.38 -6.46
N ASP A 132 -0.07 -11.17 -5.16
CA ASP A 132 0.59 -12.00 -4.14
C ASP A 132 0.07 -13.43 -4.13
N TYR A 133 0.99 -14.37 -4.37
CA TYR A 133 0.77 -15.80 -4.23
C TYR A 133 1.35 -16.35 -2.94
N PHE A 134 2.55 -15.92 -2.58
CA PHE A 134 3.32 -16.57 -1.53
C PHE A 134 2.73 -16.32 -0.13
N ILE A 135 2.53 -15.08 0.24
CA ILE A 135 1.92 -14.75 1.54
C ILE A 135 0.51 -15.33 1.60
N ALA A 136 -0.29 -15.15 0.53
CA ALA A 136 -1.64 -15.68 0.45
C ALA A 136 -1.68 -17.21 0.64
N SER A 137 -0.75 -17.96 0.04
CA SER A 137 -0.75 -19.42 0.12
C SER A 137 -0.54 -19.97 1.54
N TYR A 138 0.21 -19.24 2.38
CA TYR A 138 0.45 -19.61 3.78
C TYR A 138 -0.63 -19.10 4.73
N THR A 139 -1.23 -17.95 4.44
CA THR A 139 -2.09 -17.22 5.37
C THR A 139 -3.58 -17.34 5.10
N LYS A 140 -3.96 -17.82 3.91
CA LYS A 140 -5.39 -17.99 3.57
C LYS A 140 -6.05 -19.14 4.33
N PRO A 141 -7.36 -19.08 4.62
CA PRO A 141 -8.16 -20.22 5.06
C PRO A 141 -8.14 -21.33 4.02
N ALA A 142 -8.31 -22.58 4.46
CA ALA A 142 -8.35 -23.74 3.56
C ALA A 142 -9.52 -23.68 2.55
N THR A 143 -10.62 -23.07 2.96
CA THR A 143 -11.87 -22.96 2.16
C THR A 143 -11.89 -21.79 1.20
N PHE A 144 -10.84 -20.93 1.19
CA PHE A 144 -10.81 -19.71 0.40
C PHE A 144 -9.56 -19.65 -0.49
N ASP A 145 -9.75 -19.24 -1.73
CA ASP A 145 -8.65 -18.95 -2.66
C ASP A 145 -8.67 -17.48 -3.08
N THR A 146 -7.50 -16.87 -3.09
CA THR A 146 -7.30 -15.58 -3.78
C THR A 146 -7.20 -15.84 -5.28
N ILE A 147 -7.32 -14.80 -6.11
CA ILE A 147 -7.19 -14.92 -7.56
C ILE A 147 -5.83 -15.54 -7.92
N SER A 148 -4.74 -15.07 -7.32
CA SER A 148 -3.38 -15.56 -7.57
C SER A 148 -3.21 -17.02 -7.14
N THR A 149 -3.69 -17.41 -5.95
CA THR A 149 -3.60 -18.80 -5.47
C THR A 149 -4.46 -19.74 -6.32
N TYR A 150 -5.64 -19.30 -6.73
CA TYR A 150 -6.50 -20.09 -7.61
C TYR A 150 -5.85 -20.32 -8.99
N VAL A 151 -5.33 -19.26 -9.63
CA VAL A 151 -4.67 -19.35 -10.94
C VAL A 151 -3.45 -20.28 -10.86
N VAL A 152 -2.58 -20.12 -9.87
CA VAL A 152 -1.37 -20.97 -9.72
C VAL A 152 -1.75 -22.43 -9.45
N ASN A 153 -2.71 -22.70 -8.56
CA ASN A 153 -3.13 -24.06 -8.23
C ASN A 153 -3.82 -24.76 -9.42
N ALA A 154 -4.67 -24.03 -10.14
CA ALA A 154 -5.33 -24.57 -11.33
C ALA A 154 -4.35 -24.83 -12.48
N THR A 155 -3.29 -24.01 -12.63
CA THR A 155 -2.25 -24.23 -13.65
C THR A 155 -1.31 -25.39 -13.33
N LYS A 156 -1.15 -25.77 -12.06
CA LYS A 156 -0.39 -26.96 -11.65
C LYS A 156 -1.14 -28.29 -11.96
N GLY A 157 -2.46 -28.25 -12.14
CA GLY A 157 -3.26 -29.41 -12.50
C GLY A 157 -3.08 -29.87 -13.96
N SER A 158 -3.53 -31.08 -14.31
CA SER A 158 -3.35 -31.67 -15.65
C SER A 158 -4.38 -31.22 -16.70
N GLN A 159 -5.37 -30.41 -16.34
CA GLN A 159 -6.45 -29.95 -17.26
C GLN A 159 -5.98 -28.77 -18.13
N THR A 160 -5.68 -29.05 -19.40
CA THR A 160 -5.09 -28.08 -20.33
C THR A 160 -6.05 -26.98 -20.77
N GLU A 161 -7.36 -27.25 -20.87
CA GLU A 161 -8.35 -26.26 -21.32
C GLU A 161 -8.55 -25.12 -20.32
N ILE A 162 -8.55 -25.42 -19.02
CA ILE A 162 -8.69 -24.43 -17.96
C ILE A 162 -7.46 -23.51 -17.89
N LYS A 163 -6.26 -24.02 -18.22
CA LYS A 163 -5.01 -23.23 -18.19
C LYS A 163 -5.07 -22.03 -19.14
N THR A 164 -5.53 -22.25 -20.36
CA THR A 164 -5.62 -21.16 -21.36
C THR A 164 -6.60 -20.07 -20.92
N ALA A 165 -7.75 -20.44 -20.38
CA ALA A 165 -8.73 -19.50 -19.86
C ALA A 165 -8.18 -18.69 -18.67
N LEU A 166 -7.42 -19.33 -17.76
CA LEU A 166 -6.82 -18.68 -16.61
C LEU A 166 -5.68 -17.73 -17.01
N TRP A 167 -4.88 -18.07 -18.00
CA TRP A 167 -3.86 -17.17 -18.54
C TRP A 167 -4.50 -15.95 -19.21
N ALA A 168 -5.58 -16.15 -19.97
CA ALA A 168 -6.35 -15.06 -20.54
C ALA A 168 -6.93 -14.15 -19.45
N LEU A 169 -7.51 -14.73 -18.38
CA LEU A 169 -8.03 -13.97 -17.23
C LEU A 169 -6.93 -13.15 -16.56
N SER A 170 -5.77 -13.76 -16.28
CA SER A 170 -4.62 -13.07 -15.67
C SER A 170 -4.13 -11.91 -16.55
N THR A 171 -4.07 -12.12 -17.88
CA THR A 171 -3.71 -11.06 -18.83
C THR A 171 -4.71 -9.91 -18.81
N VAL A 172 -6.01 -10.19 -18.77
CA VAL A 172 -7.06 -9.15 -18.69
C VAL A 172 -6.94 -8.36 -17.40
N ILE A 173 -6.77 -9.03 -16.25
CA ILE A 173 -6.58 -8.36 -14.96
C ILE A 173 -5.34 -7.46 -15.00
N PHE A 174 -4.21 -7.95 -15.54
CA PHE A 174 -2.98 -7.20 -15.66
C PHE A 174 -3.15 -5.94 -16.52
N VAL A 175 -3.82 -6.07 -17.69
CA VAL A 175 -4.12 -4.92 -18.55
C VAL A 175 -5.02 -3.91 -17.85
N ILE A 176 -6.05 -4.34 -17.13
CA ILE A 176 -6.93 -3.45 -16.37
C ILE A 176 -6.13 -2.68 -15.31
N VAL A 177 -5.27 -3.37 -14.55
CA VAL A 177 -4.43 -2.73 -13.52
C VAL A 177 -3.49 -1.70 -14.16
N ILE A 178 -2.83 -2.03 -15.28
CA ILE A 178 -1.99 -1.07 -16.00
C ILE A 178 -2.80 0.16 -16.43
N LEU A 179 -3.98 -0.03 -17.02
CA LEU A 179 -4.82 1.08 -17.46
C LEU A 179 -5.23 1.98 -16.30
N ILE A 180 -5.57 1.41 -15.15
CA ILE A 180 -5.90 2.16 -13.93
C ILE A 180 -4.69 2.98 -13.48
N VAL A 181 -3.51 2.35 -13.35
CA VAL A 181 -2.28 3.02 -12.88
C VAL A 181 -1.84 4.12 -13.84
N VAL A 182 -1.88 3.86 -15.16
CA VAL A 182 -1.55 4.86 -16.18
C VAL A 182 -2.56 6.02 -16.15
N GLY A 183 -3.86 5.74 -16.07
CA GLY A 183 -4.90 6.76 -15.97
C GLY A 183 -4.75 7.64 -14.74
N MET A 184 -4.46 7.04 -13.58
CA MET A 184 -4.20 7.79 -12.34
C MET A 184 -2.94 8.66 -12.44
N ASN A 185 -1.89 8.16 -13.07
CA ASN A 185 -0.64 8.90 -13.25
C ASN A 185 -0.77 10.06 -14.24
N MET A 186 -1.54 9.88 -15.31
CA MET A 186 -1.83 10.94 -16.29
C MET A 186 -2.66 12.08 -15.69
N THR A 187 -3.68 11.76 -14.90
CA THR A 187 -4.51 12.78 -14.22
C THR A 187 -3.72 13.55 -13.18
N SER A 188 -2.80 12.90 -12.45
CA SER A 188 -1.89 13.56 -11.52
C SER A 188 -0.95 14.54 -12.22
N LYS A 189 -0.36 14.17 -13.38
CA LYS A 189 0.50 15.05 -14.18
C LYS A 189 -0.28 16.22 -14.82
N ALA A 190 -1.51 16.00 -15.24
CA ALA A 190 -2.35 17.06 -15.81
C ALA A 190 -2.68 18.13 -14.76
N LYS A 191 -3.05 17.73 -13.54
CA LYS A 191 -3.27 18.67 -12.41
C LYS A 191 -2.00 19.45 -12.03
N ALA A 192 -0.84 18.80 -12.01
CA ALA A 192 0.44 19.46 -11.72
C ALA A 192 0.84 20.48 -12.80
N ARG A 193 0.49 20.25 -14.08
CA ARG A 193 0.73 21.20 -15.17
C ARG A 193 -0.24 22.38 -15.14
N ALA A 194 -1.51 22.15 -14.84
CA ALA A 194 -2.52 23.21 -14.73
C ALA A 194 -2.19 24.19 -13.57
N GLY A 195 -1.72 23.69 -12.42
CA GLY A 195 -1.28 24.53 -11.30
C GLY A 195 -0.06 25.40 -11.62
N LYS A 196 0.88 24.91 -12.47
CA LYS A 196 2.02 25.72 -12.92
C LYS A 196 1.68 26.75 -13.97
N ALA A 197 0.63 26.57 -14.74
CA ALA A 197 0.18 27.53 -15.75
C ALA A 197 -0.61 28.70 -15.13
N GLY A 198 -1.34 28.47 -14.04
CA GLY A 198 -2.09 29.53 -13.33
C GLY A 198 -1.21 30.51 -12.53
N GLY A 199 -0.01 30.09 -12.10
CA GLY A 199 0.90 30.95 -11.31
C GLY A 199 1.85 31.83 -12.14
N ARG A 200 1.61 32.00 -13.45
CA ARG A 200 2.44 32.86 -14.32
C ARG A 200 1.79 34.24 -14.63
N TYR A 201 0.66 34.53 -14.04
CA TYR A 201 -0.10 35.78 -14.31
C TYR A 201 -0.30 36.65 -13.06
N GLU A 202 0.52 36.43 -12.01
CA GLU A 202 0.65 37.37 -10.88
C GLU A 202 2.14 37.86 -10.84
#